data_c298cd420a7770d6cd9348d22d9ec773
#
_entry.id   c298cd420a7770d6cd9348d22d9ec773
#
_cell.length_a   1.000
_cell.length_b   1.000
_cell.length_c   1.000
_cell.angle_alpha   90.00
_cell.angle_beta   90.00
_cell.angle_gamma   90.00
#
_symmetry.space_group_name_H-M   'P 1'
#
loop_
_entity.id
_entity.type
_entity.pdbx_description
1 polymer ?
#
loop_
_entity_poly.entity_id
_entity_poly.type
_entity_poly.pdbx_seq_one_letter_code
_entity_poly.pdbx_strand_id
1 'polypeptide(L)'
;CSSDLLKKELDLKDISKFDPISTTVLARNPDQWMNTIIIDKGSKSGITSNMAVMTSQGFVGRVTKVNKFSSQVDLISTNTRAGKLSVNIQHGSKNIFGLIDRYDEKNSELVISDINNRDNISKGDKVVTSGLADQLPSNLYIGEVTKVQNDQYGLAKEVRVKTGADLTDLSHVYVAKRDPKTIPDDESRDK
;
A
#
# COMPACT_ATOMS: atom_id res chain seq x y z
N CYS A 1 21.79 -3.35 17.46
CA CYS A 1 20.59 -2.59 17.90
C CYS A 1 20.50 -1.15 17.41
N SER A 2 21.61 -0.47 17.10
CA SER A 2 21.56 0.90 16.55
C SER A 2 21.08 0.96 15.09
N SER A 3 21.25 -0.09 14.31
CA SER A 3 20.77 -0.16 12.91
C SER A 3 19.25 -0.26 12.80
N ASP A 4 18.58 -0.91 13.75
CA ASP A 4 17.11 -1.03 13.77
C ASP A 4 16.42 0.28 14.17
N LEU A 5 17.06 1.05 15.08
CA LEU A 5 16.60 2.38 15.45
C LEU A 5 16.78 3.38 14.30
N LEU A 6 17.90 3.32 13.59
CA LEU A 6 18.17 4.15 12.41
C LEU A 6 17.22 3.81 11.24
N LYS A 7 16.89 2.54 11.04
CA LYS A 7 15.85 2.15 10.07
C LYS A 7 14.48 2.68 10.46
N LYS A 8 14.10 2.58 11.73
CA LYS A 8 12.83 3.16 12.22
C LYS A 8 12.79 4.68 12.09
N GLU A 9 13.90 5.39 12.31
CA GLU A 9 13.95 6.85 12.12
C GLU A 9 13.92 7.25 10.64
N LEU A 10 14.52 6.46 9.74
CA LEU A 10 14.43 6.66 8.29
C LEU A 10 13.01 6.41 7.77
N ASP A 11 12.34 5.37 8.25
CA ASP A 11 10.95 5.06 7.91
C ASP A 11 10.00 6.15 8.41
N LEU A 12 10.25 6.72 9.59
CA LEU A 12 9.49 7.87 10.13
C LEU A 12 9.70 9.15 9.31
N LYS A 13 10.89 9.37 8.74
CA LYS A 13 11.16 10.51 7.85
C LYS A 13 10.41 10.42 6.53
N ASP A 14 10.22 9.22 5.99
CA ASP A 14 9.41 9.02 4.79
C ASP A 14 7.91 9.25 5.05
N ILE A 15 7.43 8.88 6.23
CA ILE A 15 6.05 9.14 6.64
C ILE A 15 5.81 10.64 6.88
N SER A 16 6.79 11.35 7.45
CA SER A 16 6.65 12.80 7.77
C SER A 16 6.44 13.69 6.54
N LYS A 17 6.84 13.25 5.36
CA LYS A 17 6.61 13.97 4.09
C LYS A 17 5.13 14.09 3.71
N PHE A 18 4.27 13.24 4.27
CA PHE A 18 2.85 13.16 3.93
C PHE A 18 1.93 13.81 4.97
N ASP A 19 2.45 14.59 5.91
CA ASP A 19 1.68 15.19 7.01
C ASP A 19 0.72 14.17 7.65
N PRO A 20 1.25 13.10 8.29
CA PRO A 20 0.46 11.96 8.70
C PRO A 20 -0.46 12.32 9.89
N ILE A 21 -1.70 11.86 9.80
CA ILE A 21 -2.66 11.92 10.92
C ILE A 21 -2.53 10.61 11.71
N SER A 22 -2.02 10.68 12.93
CA SER A 22 -2.00 9.53 13.84
C SER A 22 -3.40 9.17 14.29
N THR A 23 -3.76 7.91 14.26
CA THR A 23 -5.10 7.41 14.63
C THR A 23 -5.01 6.01 15.24
N THR A 24 -6.01 5.69 16.06
CA THR A 24 -6.12 4.40 16.74
C THR A 24 -7.17 3.53 16.06
N VAL A 25 -6.92 2.25 16.00
CA VAL A 25 -7.89 1.26 15.49
C VAL A 25 -8.89 0.95 16.58
N LEU A 26 -10.18 1.23 16.32
CA LEU A 26 -11.29 1.00 17.25
C LEU A 26 -11.84 -0.43 17.16
N ALA A 27 -11.93 -0.95 15.95
CA ALA A 27 -12.49 -2.26 15.67
C ALA A 27 -11.92 -2.84 14.39
N ARG A 28 -11.90 -4.16 14.33
CA ARG A 28 -11.59 -4.92 13.13
C ARG A 28 -12.78 -5.78 12.76
N ASN A 29 -13.17 -5.75 11.50
CA ASN A 29 -14.16 -6.70 11.00
C ASN A 29 -13.43 -7.96 10.50
N PRO A 30 -13.64 -9.11 11.13
CA PRO A 30 -12.95 -10.36 10.77
C PRO A 30 -13.62 -11.11 9.61
N ASP A 31 -14.51 -10.49 8.85
CA ASP A 31 -15.12 -11.13 7.70
C ASP A 31 -14.04 -11.56 6.70
N GLN A 32 -14.01 -12.84 6.38
CA GLN A 32 -12.97 -13.46 5.53
C GLN A 32 -12.85 -12.83 4.12
N TRP A 33 -13.87 -12.07 3.69
CA TRP A 33 -13.92 -11.43 2.38
C TRP A 33 -13.54 -9.95 2.39
N MET A 34 -13.70 -9.30 3.55
CA MET A 34 -13.42 -7.88 3.72
C MET A 34 -12.59 -7.65 4.99
N ASN A 35 -11.28 -7.66 4.86
CA ASN A 35 -10.39 -7.24 5.94
C ASN A 35 -10.47 -5.72 6.09
N THR A 36 -11.36 -5.24 6.96
CA THR A 36 -11.56 -3.83 7.22
C THR A 36 -11.30 -3.48 8.67
N ILE A 37 -10.78 -2.29 8.90
CA ILE A 37 -10.63 -1.72 10.24
C ILE A 37 -11.39 -0.40 10.33
N ILE A 38 -11.81 -0.06 11.54
CA ILE A 38 -12.40 1.24 11.86
C ILE A 38 -11.41 2.02 12.71
N ILE A 39 -11.14 3.25 12.31
CA ILE A 39 -10.25 4.18 12.99
C ILE A 39 -11.01 5.31 13.68
N ASP A 40 -10.45 5.85 14.77
CA ASP A 40 -11.07 6.84 15.67
C ASP A 40 -11.07 8.27 15.14
N LYS A 41 -10.77 8.47 13.86
CA LYS A 41 -10.75 9.79 13.22
C LYS A 41 -11.50 9.79 11.90
N GLY A 42 -12.17 10.88 11.61
CA GLY A 42 -12.99 11.06 10.43
C GLY A 42 -12.81 12.43 9.78
N SER A 43 -13.84 12.90 9.10
CA SER A 43 -13.80 14.16 8.34
C SER A 43 -13.44 15.38 9.19
N LYS A 44 -13.80 15.42 10.47
CA LYS A 44 -13.38 16.50 11.37
C LYS A 44 -11.88 16.59 11.60
N SER A 45 -11.17 15.48 11.42
CA SER A 45 -9.71 15.43 11.53
C SER A 45 -9.00 15.62 10.17
N GLY A 46 -9.75 15.94 9.12
CA GLY A 46 -9.23 16.14 7.78
C GLY A 46 -9.03 14.83 6.98
N ILE A 47 -9.65 13.73 7.41
CA ILE A 47 -9.62 12.47 6.68
C ILE A 47 -10.65 12.52 5.55
N THR A 48 -10.24 12.10 4.37
CA THR A 48 -11.08 11.93 3.18
C THR A 48 -10.94 10.52 2.62
N SER A 49 -11.88 10.12 1.78
CA SER A 49 -11.82 8.82 1.08
C SER A 49 -10.58 8.74 0.18
N ASN A 50 -10.10 7.55 -0.04
CA ASN A 50 -8.89 7.21 -0.80
C ASN A 50 -7.55 7.68 -0.20
N MET A 51 -7.52 8.18 1.03
CA MET A 51 -6.25 8.44 1.71
C MET A 51 -5.54 7.13 2.05
N ALA A 52 -4.21 7.13 1.90
CA ALA A 52 -3.37 6.01 2.27
C ALA A 52 -3.29 5.83 3.79
N VAL A 53 -3.33 4.59 4.23
CA VAL A 53 -3.14 4.21 5.63
C VAL A 53 -1.89 3.35 5.74
N MET A 54 -1.03 3.69 6.71
CA MET A 54 0.27 3.07 6.89
C MET A 54 0.63 2.91 8.36
N THR A 55 1.56 2.04 8.64
CA THR A 55 2.26 1.94 9.92
C THR A 55 3.71 2.40 9.76
N SER A 56 4.49 2.36 10.83
CA SER A 56 5.95 2.56 10.74
C SER A 56 6.68 1.50 9.89
N GLN A 57 6.03 0.40 9.58
CA GLN A 57 6.60 -0.73 8.85
C GLN A 57 6.17 -0.77 7.37
N GLY A 58 5.15 -0.02 6.98
CA GLY A 58 4.72 0.06 5.59
C GLY A 58 3.24 0.36 5.40
N PHE A 59 2.84 0.31 4.14
CA PHE A 59 1.47 0.55 3.71
C PHE A 59 0.53 -0.58 4.18
N VAL A 60 -0.62 -0.20 4.67
CA VAL A 60 -1.61 -1.11 5.26
C VAL A 60 -2.89 -1.18 4.45
N GLY A 61 -3.32 -0.06 3.91
CA GLY A 61 -4.58 0.00 3.19
C GLY A 61 -5.00 1.42 2.83
N ARG A 62 -6.27 1.60 2.52
CA ARG A 62 -6.84 2.90 2.14
C ARG A 62 -8.18 3.17 2.84
N VAL A 63 -8.47 4.44 3.06
CA VAL A 63 -9.76 4.88 3.59
C VAL A 63 -10.83 4.72 2.52
N THR A 64 -11.91 4.00 2.83
CA THR A 64 -13.03 3.76 1.91
C THR A 64 -14.30 4.52 2.29
N LYS A 65 -14.60 4.61 3.58
CA LYS A 65 -15.74 5.36 4.07
C LYS A 65 -15.31 6.32 5.17
N VAL A 66 -15.86 7.51 5.15
CA VAL A 66 -15.54 8.57 6.12
C VAL A 66 -16.82 9.04 6.79
N ASN A 67 -16.85 8.92 8.10
CA ASN A 67 -17.86 9.54 8.98
C ASN A 67 -17.27 10.78 9.65
N LYS A 68 -18.07 11.46 10.44
CA LYS A 68 -17.65 12.68 11.13
C LYS A 68 -16.48 12.47 12.10
N PHE A 69 -16.48 11.37 12.86
CA PHE A 69 -15.51 11.05 13.91
C PHE A 69 -14.79 9.71 13.75
N SER A 70 -15.13 8.94 12.73
CA SER A 70 -14.53 7.63 12.45
C SER A 70 -14.40 7.42 10.95
N SER A 71 -13.53 6.50 10.56
CA SER A 71 -13.41 6.11 9.15
C SER A 71 -13.21 4.61 9.04
N GLN A 72 -13.65 4.06 7.93
CA GLN A 72 -13.41 2.67 7.56
C GLN A 72 -12.22 2.61 6.62
N VAL A 73 -11.34 1.68 6.88
CA VAL A 73 -10.14 1.41 6.08
C VAL A 73 -10.21 -0.01 5.56
N ASP A 74 -10.07 -0.17 4.26
CA ASP A 74 -9.90 -1.47 3.64
C ASP A 74 -8.41 -1.81 3.58
N LEU A 75 -8.08 -2.96 4.17
CA LEU A 75 -6.69 -3.43 4.21
C LEU A 75 -6.28 -3.98 2.84
N ILE A 76 -4.98 -3.92 2.57
CA ILE A 76 -4.37 -4.47 1.36
C ILE A 76 -4.60 -5.99 1.22
N SER A 77 -4.90 -6.67 2.33
CA SER A 77 -5.29 -8.08 2.37
C SER A 77 -6.75 -8.36 1.97
N THR A 78 -7.52 -7.33 1.64
CA THR A 78 -8.91 -7.49 1.20
C THR A 78 -8.97 -8.07 -0.22
N ASN A 79 -9.60 -9.22 -0.37
CA ASN A 79 -9.73 -9.93 -1.66
C ASN A 79 -10.94 -9.46 -2.49
N THR A 80 -11.18 -8.15 -2.58
CA THR A 80 -12.26 -7.61 -3.40
C THR A 80 -11.78 -7.18 -4.79
N ARG A 81 -12.54 -7.55 -5.82
CA ARG A 81 -12.26 -7.15 -7.22
C ARG A 81 -12.28 -5.64 -7.46
N ALA A 82 -12.86 -4.88 -6.55
CA ALA A 82 -13.07 -3.44 -6.69
C ALA A 82 -11.84 -2.56 -6.39
N GLY A 83 -10.70 -3.15 -6.05
CA GLY A 83 -9.56 -2.37 -5.60
C GLY A 83 -8.20 -2.99 -5.91
N LYS A 84 -7.98 -3.46 -7.15
CA LYS A 84 -6.62 -3.85 -7.55
C LYS A 84 -5.69 -2.64 -7.41
N LEU A 85 -4.78 -2.72 -6.45
CA LEU A 85 -3.80 -1.68 -6.20
C LEU A 85 -2.64 -1.82 -7.19
N SER A 86 -2.32 -0.74 -7.85
CA SER A 86 -1.16 -0.67 -8.74
C SER A 86 0.13 -0.42 -7.96
N VAL A 87 1.13 -1.21 -8.25
CA VAL A 87 2.41 -1.21 -7.55
C VAL A 87 3.59 -1.14 -8.51
N ASN A 88 4.72 -0.70 -8.00
CA ASN A 88 6.01 -0.79 -8.68
C ASN A 88 6.95 -1.70 -7.89
N ILE A 89 7.55 -2.66 -8.57
CA ILE A 89 8.62 -3.49 -8.06
C ILE A 89 9.93 -2.82 -8.44
N GLN A 90 10.75 -2.49 -7.46
CA GLN A 90 12.02 -1.79 -7.64
C GLN A 90 13.13 -2.82 -7.79
N HIS A 91 13.63 -3.01 -9.03
CA HIS A 91 14.78 -3.84 -9.33
C HIS A 91 15.95 -2.97 -9.81
N GLY A 92 16.93 -2.73 -8.96
CA GLY A 92 18.00 -1.78 -9.24
C GLY A 92 17.47 -0.37 -9.51
N SER A 93 17.70 0.16 -10.71
CA SER A 93 17.19 1.47 -11.15
C SER A 93 15.87 1.40 -11.93
N LYS A 94 15.29 0.20 -12.11
CA LYS A 94 14.06 0.00 -12.87
C LYS A 94 12.86 -0.17 -11.94
N ASN A 95 11.75 0.46 -12.31
CA ASN A 95 10.45 0.25 -11.71
C ASN A 95 9.61 -0.64 -12.65
N ILE A 96 9.22 -1.80 -12.17
CA ILE A 96 8.41 -2.76 -12.90
C ILE A 96 6.99 -2.65 -12.38
N PHE A 97 6.06 -2.32 -13.29
CA PHE A 97 4.65 -2.19 -12.95
C PHE A 97 4.00 -3.55 -12.73
N GLY A 98 3.10 -3.64 -11.76
CA GLY A 98 2.27 -4.80 -11.49
C GLY A 98 0.98 -4.42 -10.77
N LEU A 99 0.05 -5.36 -10.70
CA LEU A 99 -1.21 -5.21 -9.97
C LEU A 99 -1.29 -6.25 -8.85
N ILE A 100 -1.66 -5.82 -7.66
CA ILE A 100 -2.00 -6.75 -6.58
C ILE A 100 -3.31 -7.44 -6.97
N ASP A 101 -3.25 -8.75 -7.19
CA ASP A 101 -4.39 -9.56 -7.61
C ASP A 101 -5.16 -10.11 -6.43
N ARG A 102 -4.46 -10.70 -5.46
CA ARG A 102 -5.05 -11.32 -4.27
C ARG A 102 -4.08 -11.37 -3.10
N TYR A 103 -4.62 -11.63 -1.94
CA TYR A 103 -3.87 -11.96 -0.73
C TYR A 103 -3.99 -13.46 -0.43
N ASP A 104 -2.86 -14.13 -0.25
CA ASP A 104 -2.78 -15.53 0.14
C ASP A 104 -2.71 -15.61 1.67
N GLU A 105 -3.84 -15.90 2.31
CA GLU A 105 -3.95 -15.97 3.78
C GLU A 105 -3.09 -17.07 4.40
N LYS A 106 -2.88 -18.19 3.67
CA LYS A 106 -2.10 -19.32 4.18
C LYS A 106 -0.62 -18.96 4.35
N ASN A 107 -0.10 -18.18 3.42
CA ASN A 107 1.30 -17.78 3.42
C ASN A 107 1.50 -16.34 3.92
N SER A 108 0.42 -15.60 4.16
CA SER A 108 0.45 -14.17 4.52
C SER A 108 1.21 -13.34 3.51
N GLU A 109 0.98 -13.60 2.23
CA GLU A 109 1.67 -12.97 1.11
C GLU A 109 0.68 -12.32 0.13
N LEU A 110 1.08 -11.20 -0.43
CA LEU A 110 0.40 -10.60 -1.57
C LEU A 110 0.86 -11.28 -2.85
N VAL A 111 -0.07 -11.44 -3.77
CA VAL A 111 0.21 -11.97 -5.11
C VAL A 111 0.03 -10.84 -6.11
N ILE A 112 1.10 -10.54 -6.84
CA ILE A 112 1.13 -9.53 -7.89
C ILE A 112 1.08 -10.23 -9.24
N SER A 113 0.19 -9.79 -10.10
CA SER A 113 0.02 -10.26 -11.48
C SER A 113 0.29 -9.13 -12.49
N ASP A 114 0.04 -9.41 -13.77
CA ASP A 114 0.23 -8.50 -14.91
C ASP A 114 1.67 -8.02 -15.10
N ILE A 115 2.64 -8.84 -14.69
CA ILE A 115 4.06 -8.57 -14.87
C ILE A 115 4.53 -9.20 -16.16
N ASN A 116 5.23 -8.41 -17.00
CA ASN A 116 5.77 -8.90 -18.25
C ASN A 116 6.85 -9.99 -18.00
N ASN A 117 6.78 -11.09 -18.74
CA ASN A 117 7.73 -12.20 -18.59
C ASN A 117 9.19 -11.81 -18.86
N ARG A 118 9.43 -10.73 -19.59
CA ARG A 118 10.77 -10.20 -19.90
C ARG A 118 11.42 -9.41 -18.76
N ASP A 119 10.64 -8.99 -17.76
CA ASP A 119 11.15 -8.21 -16.65
C ASP A 119 11.92 -9.08 -15.66
N ASN A 120 13.12 -8.67 -15.31
CA ASN A 120 13.91 -9.34 -14.29
C ASN A 120 13.48 -8.87 -12.92
N ILE A 121 13.00 -9.81 -12.12
CA ILE A 121 12.62 -9.58 -10.72
C ILE A 121 13.36 -10.60 -9.88
N SER A 122 13.90 -10.16 -8.76
CA SER A 122 14.65 -11.00 -7.85
C SER A 122 14.00 -11.01 -6.46
N LYS A 123 14.23 -12.08 -5.73
CA LYS A 123 13.88 -12.13 -4.30
C LYS A 123 14.59 -11.01 -3.56
N GLY A 124 13.85 -10.28 -2.71
CA GLY A 124 14.35 -9.13 -1.96
C GLY A 124 14.11 -7.78 -2.64
N ASP A 125 13.58 -7.76 -3.87
CA ASP A 125 13.19 -6.50 -4.50
C ASP A 125 12.07 -5.82 -3.73
N LYS A 126 12.16 -4.51 -3.58
CA LYS A 126 11.16 -3.72 -2.84
C LYS A 126 9.92 -3.46 -3.69
N VAL A 127 8.78 -3.53 -3.04
CA VAL A 127 7.48 -3.23 -3.64
C VAL A 127 6.91 -1.98 -3.00
N VAL A 128 6.54 -1.02 -3.84
CA VAL A 128 5.99 0.28 -3.42
C VAL A 128 4.72 0.61 -4.21
N THR A 129 3.91 1.54 -3.72
CA THR A 129 2.75 2.03 -4.48
C THR A 129 3.21 2.76 -5.73
N SER A 130 2.49 2.58 -6.85
CA SER A 130 2.85 3.23 -8.12
C SER A 130 2.39 4.69 -8.21
N GLY A 131 1.38 5.09 -7.45
CA GLY A 131 0.74 6.40 -7.56
C GLY A 131 -0.16 6.55 -8.78
N LEU A 132 -0.29 5.51 -9.61
CA LEU A 132 -1.16 5.51 -10.79
C LEU A 132 -2.58 5.07 -10.41
N ALA A 133 -3.58 5.72 -10.98
CA ALA A 133 -5.01 5.40 -10.93
C ALA A 133 -5.73 5.57 -9.56
N ASP A 134 -5.08 5.37 -8.41
CA ASP A 134 -5.78 5.23 -7.12
C ASP A 134 -5.76 6.47 -6.22
N GLN A 135 -5.30 7.62 -6.70
CA GLN A 135 -5.12 8.85 -5.90
C GLN A 135 -4.23 8.66 -4.64
N LEU A 136 -3.55 7.53 -4.55
CA LEU A 136 -2.60 7.25 -3.47
C LEU A 136 -1.25 7.90 -3.78
N PRO A 137 -0.51 8.33 -2.76
CA PRO A 137 0.87 8.73 -2.95
C PRO A 137 1.71 7.61 -3.57
N SER A 138 2.64 7.96 -4.44
CA SER A 138 3.63 7.00 -4.96
C SER A 138 4.73 6.73 -3.94
N ASN A 139 5.45 5.63 -4.15
CA ASN A 139 6.61 5.22 -3.35
C ASN A 139 6.34 4.89 -1.87
N LEU A 140 5.10 4.60 -1.49
CA LEU A 140 4.83 4.05 -0.17
C LEU A 140 5.28 2.58 -0.13
N TYR A 141 6.11 2.24 0.84
CA TYR A 141 6.63 0.88 1.00
C TYR A 141 5.52 -0.12 1.33
N ILE A 142 5.45 -1.21 0.59
CA ILE A 142 4.46 -2.28 0.79
C ILE A 142 5.13 -3.52 1.38
N GLY A 143 6.23 -3.96 0.80
CA GLY A 143 6.92 -5.16 1.21
C GLY A 143 8.06 -5.56 0.28
N GLU A 144 8.48 -6.82 0.39
CA GLU A 144 9.59 -7.37 -0.38
C GLU A 144 9.19 -8.65 -1.10
N VAL A 145 9.74 -8.84 -2.29
CA VAL A 145 9.54 -10.06 -3.09
C VAL A 145 10.12 -11.28 -2.39
N THR A 146 9.30 -12.28 -2.18
CA THR A 146 9.71 -13.58 -1.60
C THR A 146 9.91 -14.65 -2.65
N LYS A 147 9.08 -14.65 -3.71
CA LYS A 147 9.10 -15.66 -4.76
C LYS A 147 8.63 -15.09 -6.09
N VAL A 148 9.25 -15.54 -7.16
CA VAL A 148 8.84 -15.26 -8.54
C VAL A 148 8.52 -16.58 -9.23
N GLN A 149 7.34 -16.68 -9.84
CA GLN A 149 6.89 -17.86 -10.58
C GLN A 149 6.36 -17.42 -11.94
N ASN A 150 6.43 -18.32 -12.92
CA ASN A 150 5.69 -18.12 -14.16
C ASN A 150 4.22 -18.51 -13.91
N ASP A 151 3.30 -17.82 -14.60
CA ASP A 151 1.91 -18.21 -14.62
C ASP A 151 1.73 -19.62 -15.24
N GLN A 152 0.52 -20.16 -15.16
CA GLN A 152 0.20 -21.51 -15.67
C GLN A 152 0.46 -21.63 -17.19
N TYR A 153 0.53 -20.52 -17.90
CA TYR A 153 0.70 -20.48 -19.37
C TYR A 153 2.10 -20.01 -19.79
N GLY A 154 2.97 -19.61 -18.85
CA GLY A 154 4.31 -19.09 -19.13
C GLY A 154 4.33 -17.72 -19.82
N LEU A 155 3.20 -17.02 -19.88
CA LEU A 155 3.04 -15.74 -20.57
C LEU A 155 3.32 -14.54 -19.68
N ALA A 156 3.04 -14.66 -18.38
CA ALA A 156 3.24 -13.62 -17.37
C ALA A 156 3.95 -14.18 -16.13
N LYS A 157 4.44 -13.30 -15.30
CA LYS A 157 5.01 -13.67 -13.99
C LYS A 157 4.01 -13.40 -12.87
N GLU A 158 3.93 -14.32 -11.94
CA GLU A 158 3.28 -14.15 -10.65
C GLU A 158 4.37 -13.92 -9.60
N VAL A 159 4.29 -12.82 -8.88
CA VAL A 159 5.27 -12.44 -7.86
C VAL A 159 4.59 -12.47 -6.50
N ARG A 160 5.20 -13.16 -5.54
CA ARG A 160 4.77 -13.20 -4.15
C ARG A 160 5.56 -12.19 -3.34
N VAL A 161 4.85 -11.45 -2.48
CA VAL A 161 5.39 -10.35 -1.71
C VAL A 161 4.95 -10.50 -0.26
N LYS A 162 5.93 -10.50 0.64
CA LYS A 162 5.66 -10.40 2.08
C LYS A 162 5.50 -8.93 2.45
N THR A 163 4.39 -8.59 3.11
CA THR A 163 4.13 -7.22 3.57
C THR A 163 5.13 -6.81 4.64
N GLY A 164 5.58 -5.56 4.59
CA GLY A 164 6.43 -5.00 5.64
C GLY A 164 5.64 -4.78 6.94
N ALA A 165 4.39 -4.34 6.84
CA ALA A 165 3.49 -4.17 7.97
C ALA A 165 2.85 -5.49 8.38
N ASP A 166 2.73 -5.72 9.70
CA ASP A 166 1.91 -6.80 10.23
C ASP A 166 0.44 -6.41 10.14
N LEU A 167 -0.28 -7.05 9.21
CA LEU A 167 -1.69 -6.80 8.97
C LEU A 167 -2.61 -7.47 10.02
N THR A 168 -2.05 -8.29 10.90
CA THR A 168 -2.82 -9.01 11.93
C THR A 168 -2.92 -8.24 13.25
N ASP A 169 -1.90 -7.46 13.56
CA ASP A 169 -1.83 -6.62 14.78
C ASP A 169 -1.70 -5.14 14.41
N LEU A 170 -2.85 -4.49 14.26
CA LEU A 170 -2.95 -3.08 13.93
C LEU A 170 -3.64 -2.33 15.07
N SER A 171 -2.88 -1.77 15.99
CA SER A 171 -3.38 -0.93 17.08
C SER A 171 -3.34 0.56 16.76
N HIS A 172 -2.27 1.00 16.11
CA HIS A 172 -2.04 2.39 15.71
C HIS A 172 -1.66 2.46 14.24
N VAL A 173 -2.29 3.37 13.52
CA VAL A 173 -2.01 3.62 12.10
C VAL A 173 -1.92 5.12 11.83
N TYR A 174 -1.30 5.45 10.71
CA TYR A 174 -1.16 6.81 10.23
C TYR A 174 -1.92 6.96 8.93
N VAL A 175 -2.73 8.01 8.80
CA VAL A 175 -3.39 8.37 7.54
C VAL A 175 -2.56 9.44 6.86
N ALA A 176 -2.02 9.14 5.68
CA ALA A 176 -1.23 10.07 4.91
C ALA A 176 -2.13 11.02 4.13
N LYS A 177 -1.97 12.33 4.33
CA LYS A 177 -2.58 13.33 3.47
C LYS A 177 -1.83 13.38 2.14
N ARG A 178 -2.57 13.45 1.04
CA ARG A 178 -1.96 13.73 -0.26
C ARG A 178 -1.48 15.17 -0.27
N ASP A 179 -0.21 15.40 -0.58
CA ASP A 179 0.29 16.75 -0.86
C ASP A 179 -0.35 17.23 -2.17
N PRO A 180 -1.10 18.36 -2.19
CA PRO A 180 -1.73 18.87 -3.40
C PRO A 180 -0.70 19.33 -4.46
N LYS A 181 0.59 19.38 -4.14
CA LYS A 181 1.68 19.79 -5.06
C LYS A 181 2.12 18.70 -6.05
N THR A 182 1.51 17.52 -6.02
CA THR A 182 1.87 16.43 -6.95
C THR A 182 0.89 16.26 -8.11
N ILE A 183 0.09 17.29 -8.41
CA ILE A 183 -0.60 17.37 -9.70
C ILE A 183 0.42 18.01 -10.65
N PRO A 184 0.88 17.33 -11.72
CA PRO A 184 1.57 18.02 -12.79
C PRO A 184 0.56 19.06 -13.33
N ASP A 185 0.91 20.31 -13.29
CA ASP A 185 0.19 21.37 -13.98
C ASP A 185 0.12 20.96 -15.45
N ASP A 186 -1.07 20.56 -15.89
CA ASP A 186 -1.38 20.38 -17.31
C ASP A 186 -1.53 21.78 -17.95
N GLU A 187 -0.43 22.54 -17.93
CA GLU A 187 -0.27 23.75 -18.71
C GLU A 187 0.19 23.38 -20.12
N SER A 188 -0.71 22.87 -20.94
CA SER A 188 -0.60 23.05 -22.40
C SER A 188 -1.85 22.56 -23.14
N ARG A 189 -2.97 23.20 -22.90
CA ARG A 189 -4.07 23.21 -23.89
C ARG A 189 -4.65 24.62 -23.96
N ASP A 190 -3.87 25.51 -24.56
CA ASP A 190 -4.39 26.65 -25.32
C ASP A 190 -3.31 27.17 -26.25
N LYS A 191 -3.35 26.65 -27.49
CA LYS A 191 -3.12 27.42 -28.72
C LYS A 191 -3.44 26.55 -29.94
#